data_86cab9ab3ef48e866a569cf94ea6b1e8
#
_entry.id   86cab9ab3ef48e866a569cf94ea6b1e8
#
_cell.length_a   1.000
_cell.length_b   1.000
_cell.length_c   1.000
_cell.angle_alpha   90.00
_cell.angle_beta   90.00
_cell.angle_gamma   90.00
#
_symmetry.space_group_name_H-M   'P 1'
#
loop_
_entity.id
_entity.type
_entity.pdbx_description
1 polymer ?
#
loop_
_entity_poly.entity_id
_entity_poly.type
_entity_poly.pdbx_seq_one_letter_code
_entity_poly.pdbx_strand_id
1 'polypeptide(L)'
;LKTEKVDIEHYLPQFSLKGDLSRGETPSTPSYTDIKETIDITGAVAGVNQEDAQKTFDDDETTEWKSDGKPENAWITYLFTKKEKVDEITVKLTGWRDKMYPLAIFAGKKKVWEGYTYACLGYVHIKIDKPVKAKDITIRMMGDAKSKTQLSDTKELAGGKASTLDFIGIKKGKPVLRIVEIDFLKNK
;
A
#
# COMPACT_ATOMS: atom_id res chain seq x y z
N LEU A 1 -33.42 15.53 31.77
CA LEU A 1 -32.08 15.53 31.18
C LEU A 1 -31.83 16.94 30.63
N LYS A 2 -30.99 17.73 31.33
CA LYS A 2 -30.49 19.00 30.80
C LYS A 2 -29.42 18.68 29.77
N THR A 3 -29.68 18.99 28.52
CA THR A 3 -28.65 19.02 27.48
C THR A 3 -27.83 20.29 27.68
N GLU A 4 -26.62 20.15 28.18
CA GLU A 4 -25.63 21.23 28.11
C GLU A 4 -25.20 21.40 26.66
N LYS A 5 -25.36 22.62 26.17
CA LYS A 5 -24.74 22.99 24.88
C LYS A 5 -23.22 23.00 25.07
N VAL A 6 -22.54 22.03 24.48
CA VAL A 6 -21.09 22.03 24.41
C VAL A 6 -20.68 23.09 23.39
N ASP A 7 -19.95 24.09 23.84
CA ASP A 7 -19.35 25.09 22.96
C ASP A 7 -18.17 24.47 22.22
N ILE A 8 -18.45 23.98 21.05
CA ILE A 8 -17.44 23.32 20.20
C ILE A 8 -16.36 24.32 19.76
N GLU A 9 -16.69 25.60 19.65
CA GLU A 9 -15.74 26.63 19.25
C GLU A 9 -14.63 26.84 20.29
N HIS A 10 -14.90 26.54 21.55
CA HIS A 10 -13.90 26.60 22.61
C HIS A 10 -12.80 25.52 22.47
N TYR A 11 -13.13 24.37 21.89
CA TYR A 11 -12.21 23.24 21.75
C TYR A 11 -11.47 23.23 20.41
N LEU A 12 -12.07 23.73 19.34
CA LEU A 12 -11.48 23.77 18.02
C LEU A 12 -10.13 24.50 17.97
N PRO A 13 -9.93 25.66 18.64
CA PRO A 13 -8.64 26.34 18.64
C PRO A 13 -7.52 25.59 19.36
N GLN A 14 -7.85 24.67 20.26
CA GLN A 14 -6.83 23.92 21.00
C GLN A 14 -6.26 22.75 20.17
N PHE A 15 -7.03 22.23 19.23
CA PHE A 15 -6.61 21.18 18.31
C PHE A 15 -6.15 21.72 16.97
N SER A 16 -6.54 22.93 16.61
CA SER A 16 -6.20 23.53 15.34
C SER A 16 -4.94 24.36 15.45
N LEU A 17 -3.88 23.92 14.80
CA LEU A 17 -3.16 24.83 13.92
C LEU A 17 -2.35 25.96 14.58
N LYS A 18 -2.06 25.90 15.88
CA LYS A 18 -1.11 26.86 16.49
C LYS A 18 0.24 26.90 15.77
N GLY A 19 0.62 25.79 15.11
CA GLY A 19 1.82 25.72 14.29
C GLY A 19 1.73 26.57 13.03
N ASP A 20 0.61 26.53 12.35
CA ASP A 20 0.43 27.19 11.06
C ASP A 20 0.18 28.69 11.22
N LEU A 21 -0.57 29.09 12.25
CA LEU A 21 -0.79 30.50 12.57
C LEU A 21 0.50 31.21 13.01
N SER A 22 1.41 30.51 13.69
CA SER A 22 2.70 31.06 14.10
C SER A 22 3.64 31.31 12.92
N ARG A 23 3.40 30.65 11.79
CA ARG A 23 4.15 30.82 10.54
C ARG A 23 3.50 31.79 9.56
N GLY A 24 2.35 32.37 9.90
CA GLY A 24 1.59 33.24 9.02
C GLY A 24 0.95 32.50 7.84
N GLU A 25 0.87 31.17 7.91
CA GLU A 25 0.18 30.35 6.93
C GLU A 25 -1.32 30.35 7.22
N THR A 26 -2.12 30.60 6.21
CA THR A 26 -3.57 30.42 6.30
C THR A 26 -3.83 28.94 6.51
N PRO A 27 -4.68 28.54 7.48
CA PRO A 27 -5.03 27.15 7.65
C PRO A 27 -5.57 26.61 6.33
N SER A 28 -4.90 25.59 5.79
CA SER A 28 -5.40 24.89 4.63
C SER A 28 -6.72 24.25 5.05
N THR A 29 -7.83 24.80 4.61
CA THR A 29 -9.10 24.09 4.65
C THR A 29 -8.86 22.76 3.94
N PRO A 30 -9.22 21.61 4.55
CA PRO A 30 -9.08 20.35 3.87
C PRO A 30 -9.83 20.46 2.54
N SER A 31 -9.08 20.43 1.46
CA SER A 31 -9.65 20.46 0.13
C SER A 31 -10.28 19.09 -0.11
N TYR A 32 -11.59 19.01 0.00
CA TYR A 32 -12.37 17.84 -0.42
C TYR A 32 -12.49 17.72 -1.94
N THR A 33 -11.62 18.43 -2.68
CA THR A 33 -11.73 18.56 -4.13
C THR A 33 -11.11 17.40 -4.91
N ASP A 34 -10.33 16.54 -4.27
CA ASP A 34 -9.80 15.35 -4.93
C ASP A 34 -10.81 14.18 -4.80
N ILE A 35 -11.94 14.31 -5.47
CA ILE A 35 -12.89 13.21 -5.62
C ILE A 35 -12.24 12.18 -6.54
N LYS A 36 -11.85 11.05 -5.97
CA LYS A 36 -11.35 9.92 -6.71
C LYS A 36 -12.50 8.98 -7.06
N GLU A 37 -12.39 8.38 -8.22
CA GLU A 37 -13.34 7.39 -8.73
C GLU A 37 -12.60 6.06 -8.87
N THR A 38 -13.20 4.98 -8.38
CA THR A 38 -12.67 3.62 -8.52
C THR A 38 -12.82 3.16 -9.98
N ILE A 39 -11.82 2.48 -10.48
CA ILE A 39 -11.79 1.88 -11.81
C ILE A 39 -12.16 0.40 -11.69
N ASP A 40 -13.19 -0.03 -12.40
CA ASP A 40 -13.65 -1.40 -12.37
C ASP A 40 -12.62 -2.37 -12.96
N ILE A 41 -12.25 -3.38 -12.17
CA ILE A 41 -11.41 -4.49 -12.59
C ILE A 41 -12.29 -5.56 -13.23
N THR A 42 -12.01 -5.93 -14.48
CA THR A 42 -12.78 -6.95 -15.21
C THR A 42 -12.18 -8.35 -15.13
N GLY A 43 -10.96 -8.45 -14.62
CA GLY A 43 -10.27 -9.72 -14.44
C GLY A 43 -8.81 -9.51 -14.10
N ALA A 44 -8.13 -10.60 -13.77
CA ALA A 44 -6.70 -10.58 -13.49
C ALA A 44 -6.01 -11.80 -14.07
N VAL A 45 -4.73 -11.64 -14.44
CA VAL A 45 -3.83 -12.70 -14.88
C VAL A 45 -2.62 -12.71 -13.95
N ALA A 46 -2.33 -13.86 -13.37
CA ALA A 46 -1.23 -14.00 -12.41
C ALA A 46 -0.14 -14.94 -12.93
N GLY A 47 1.09 -14.75 -12.46
CA GLY A 47 2.22 -15.61 -12.80
C GLY A 47 2.08 -17.03 -12.24
N VAL A 48 1.26 -17.19 -11.19
CA VAL A 48 0.98 -18.47 -10.51
C VAL A 48 -0.32 -18.34 -9.73
N ASN A 49 -0.97 -19.46 -9.37
CA ASN A 49 -2.21 -19.49 -8.60
C ASN A 49 -3.29 -18.59 -9.22
N GLN A 50 -3.52 -18.79 -10.51
CA GLN A 50 -4.44 -17.99 -11.33
C GLN A 50 -5.88 -18.02 -10.78
N GLU A 51 -6.30 -19.12 -10.19
CA GLU A 51 -7.61 -19.31 -9.56
C GLU A 51 -7.88 -18.38 -8.38
N ASP A 52 -6.79 -17.96 -7.69
CA ASP A 52 -6.87 -17.05 -6.55
C ASP A 52 -6.77 -15.58 -6.95
N ALA A 53 -6.49 -15.27 -8.22
CA ALA A 53 -6.28 -13.89 -8.66
C ALA A 53 -7.48 -12.98 -8.41
N GLN A 54 -8.72 -13.49 -8.48
CA GLN A 54 -9.94 -12.73 -8.21
C GLN A 54 -10.09 -12.33 -6.73
N LYS A 55 -9.45 -13.05 -5.82
CA LYS A 55 -9.48 -12.76 -4.38
C LYS A 55 -8.83 -11.42 -4.02
N THR A 56 -8.13 -10.79 -4.95
CA THR A 56 -7.49 -9.50 -4.73
C THR A 56 -8.40 -8.30 -5.01
N PHE A 57 -9.63 -8.52 -5.46
CA PHE A 57 -10.64 -7.49 -5.77
C PHE A 57 -12.07 -8.05 -5.64
N ASP A 58 -12.31 -8.85 -4.58
CA ASP A 58 -13.61 -9.47 -4.28
C ASP A 58 -14.32 -8.82 -3.07
N ASP A 59 -13.76 -7.72 -2.53
CA ASP A 59 -14.21 -7.02 -1.32
C ASP A 59 -14.18 -7.91 -0.05
N ASP A 60 -13.37 -9.00 -0.06
CA ASP A 60 -13.21 -9.89 1.09
C ASP A 60 -11.77 -9.87 1.61
N GLU A 61 -11.51 -9.05 2.63
CA GLU A 61 -10.19 -8.94 3.25
C GLU A 61 -9.72 -10.20 4.01
N THR A 62 -10.52 -11.25 4.03
CA THR A 62 -10.14 -12.56 4.62
C THR A 62 -9.50 -13.49 3.60
N THR A 63 -9.55 -13.16 2.32
CA THR A 63 -8.95 -13.89 1.22
C THR A 63 -7.65 -13.22 0.73
N GLU A 64 -6.85 -13.92 -0.04
CA GLU A 64 -5.63 -13.37 -0.65
C GLU A 64 -5.19 -14.17 -1.88
N TRP A 65 -4.47 -13.50 -2.77
CA TRP A 65 -3.61 -14.14 -3.75
C TRP A 65 -2.16 -14.18 -3.23
N LYS A 66 -1.48 -15.30 -3.50
CA LYS A 66 -0.11 -15.54 -3.03
C LYS A 66 0.75 -16.11 -4.15
N SER A 67 1.94 -15.52 -4.39
CA SER A 67 2.93 -16.11 -5.30
C SER A 67 3.67 -17.30 -4.66
N ASP A 68 4.36 -18.08 -5.48
CA ASP A 68 5.06 -19.32 -5.08
C ASP A 68 6.46 -19.09 -4.49
N GLY A 69 6.89 -17.83 -4.39
CA GLY A 69 8.22 -17.44 -3.91
C GLY A 69 9.31 -17.52 -4.97
N LYS A 70 8.94 -17.64 -6.25
CA LYS A 70 9.84 -17.50 -7.38
C LYS A 70 9.68 -16.10 -7.98
N PRO A 71 10.76 -15.33 -8.16
CA PRO A 71 10.68 -13.95 -8.67
C PRO A 71 10.00 -13.83 -10.02
N GLU A 72 10.18 -14.81 -10.90
CA GLU A 72 9.58 -14.87 -12.23
C GLU A 72 8.05 -14.98 -12.18
N ASN A 73 7.49 -15.55 -11.11
CA ASN A 73 6.05 -15.77 -10.92
C ASN A 73 5.40 -14.75 -9.98
N ALA A 74 6.20 -13.86 -9.37
CA ALA A 74 5.72 -12.90 -8.37
C ALA A 74 5.13 -11.65 -9.03
N TRP A 75 4.12 -11.83 -9.88
CA TRP A 75 3.42 -10.74 -10.56
C TRP A 75 1.95 -11.08 -10.79
N ILE A 76 1.15 -10.02 -10.90
CA ILE A 76 -0.28 -10.07 -11.25
C ILE A 76 -0.61 -8.86 -12.13
N THR A 77 -1.41 -9.08 -13.17
CA THR A 77 -1.89 -8.07 -14.11
C THR A 77 -3.39 -7.95 -14.01
N TYR A 78 -3.88 -6.76 -13.72
CA TYR A 78 -5.29 -6.41 -13.64
C TYR A 78 -5.76 -5.83 -14.96
N LEU A 79 -6.94 -6.22 -15.41
CA LEU A 79 -7.52 -5.85 -16.70
C LEU A 79 -8.70 -4.90 -16.50
N PHE A 80 -8.81 -3.91 -17.37
CA PHE A 80 -9.90 -2.95 -17.38
C PHE A 80 -10.73 -3.06 -18.68
N THR A 81 -12.01 -2.73 -18.61
CA THR A 81 -12.92 -2.75 -19.77
C THR A 81 -12.39 -1.86 -20.90
N LYS A 82 -11.85 -0.69 -20.56
CA LYS A 82 -11.32 0.30 -21.51
C LYS A 82 -9.98 0.84 -21.01
N LYS A 83 -9.32 1.68 -21.84
CA LYS A 83 -8.11 2.35 -21.39
C LYS A 83 -8.45 3.38 -20.32
N GLU A 84 -7.95 3.16 -19.12
CA GLU A 84 -8.09 4.05 -17.98
C GLU A 84 -6.76 4.73 -17.64
N LYS A 85 -6.87 5.91 -17.04
CA LYS A 85 -5.74 6.66 -16.49
C LYS A 85 -5.75 6.43 -14.99
N VAL A 86 -4.84 5.61 -14.50
CA VAL A 86 -4.72 5.31 -13.06
C VAL A 86 -3.83 6.38 -12.44
N ASP A 87 -4.37 7.14 -11.50
CA ASP A 87 -3.65 8.19 -10.77
C ASP A 87 -3.13 7.69 -9.41
N GLU A 88 -3.82 6.71 -8.80
CA GLU A 88 -3.42 6.10 -7.53
C GLU A 88 -3.84 4.63 -7.48
N ILE A 89 -3.07 3.85 -6.75
CA ILE A 89 -3.36 2.45 -6.44
C ILE A 89 -3.39 2.31 -4.93
N THR A 90 -4.46 1.74 -4.40
CA THR A 90 -4.54 1.34 -2.99
C THR A 90 -4.42 -0.16 -2.91
N VAL A 91 -3.51 -0.67 -2.11
CA VAL A 91 -3.27 -2.11 -2.01
C VAL A 91 -3.06 -2.53 -0.55
N LYS A 92 -3.72 -3.60 -0.15
CA LYS A 92 -3.53 -4.28 1.13
C LYS A 92 -2.69 -5.53 0.91
N LEU A 93 -1.54 -5.57 1.58
CA LEU A 93 -0.57 -6.66 1.47
C LEU A 93 -0.49 -7.41 2.80
N THR A 94 -0.30 -8.72 2.77
CA THR A 94 -0.17 -9.49 4.01
C THR A 94 1.10 -9.10 4.77
N GLY A 95 0.95 -8.87 6.08
CA GLY A 95 2.04 -8.37 6.93
C GLY A 95 2.28 -6.87 6.79
N TRP A 96 1.28 -6.11 6.34
CA TRP A 96 1.31 -4.67 6.12
C TRP A 96 1.80 -3.83 7.32
N ARG A 97 1.74 -4.34 8.53
CA ARG A 97 2.22 -3.64 9.75
C ARG A 97 3.73 -3.53 9.83
N ASP A 98 4.45 -4.53 9.34
CA ASP A 98 5.90 -4.64 9.52
C ASP A 98 6.67 -4.89 8.22
N LYS A 99 6.00 -5.34 7.16
CA LYS A 99 6.64 -5.67 5.89
C LYS A 99 6.56 -4.52 4.89
N MET A 100 7.67 -4.32 4.19
CA MET A 100 7.79 -3.43 3.04
C MET A 100 8.16 -4.25 1.82
N TYR A 101 7.31 -4.21 0.80
CA TYR A 101 7.47 -4.98 -0.43
C TYR A 101 8.16 -4.12 -1.50
N PRO A 102 9.25 -4.61 -2.13
CA PRO A 102 9.82 -3.96 -3.31
C PRO A 102 8.95 -4.28 -4.52
N LEU A 103 8.25 -3.29 -5.04
CA LEU A 103 7.33 -3.45 -6.16
C LEU A 103 7.73 -2.60 -7.34
N ALA A 104 7.45 -3.08 -8.55
CA ALA A 104 7.38 -2.29 -9.76
C ALA A 104 5.98 -2.40 -10.36
N ILE A 105 5.46 -1.27 -10.85
CA ILE A 105 4.13 -1.15 -11.44
C ILE A 105 4.28 -0.74 -12.90
N PHE A 106 3.58 -1.45 -13.76
CA PHE A 106 3.60 -1.21 -15.21
C PHE A 106 2.19 -0.93 -15.71
N ALA A 107 2.05 0.10 -16.54
CA ALA A 107 0.86 0.39 -17.33
C ALA A 107 1.10 -0.11 -18.76
N GLY A 108 0.55 -1.26 -19.11
CA GLY A 108 0.96 -2.01 -20.28
C GLY A 108 2.44 -2.37 -20.20
N LYS A 109 3.23 -1.90 -21.17
CA LYS A 109 4.69 -2.13 -21.22
C LYS A 109 5.51 -1.06 -20.48
N LYS A 110 4.88 0.04 -20.04
CA LYS A 110 5.61 1.18 -19.45
C LYS A 110 5.64 1.07 -17.94
N LYS A 111 6.83 1.07 -17.35
CA LYS A 111 6.98 1.19 -15.89
C LYS A 111 6.55 2.59 -15.45
N VAL A 112 5.59 2.69 -14.54
CA VAL A 112 5.00 3.93 -14.03
C VAL A 112 5.37 4.21 -12.59
N TRP A 113 5.78 3.18 -11.84
CA TRP A 113 6.23 3.32 -10.47
C TRP A 113 7.19 2.18 -10.10
N GLU A 114 8.14 2.46 -9.21
CA GLU A 114 9.02 1.46 -8.60
C GLU A 114 9.47 1.95 -7.23
N GLY A 115 9.41 1.09 -6.22
CA GLY A 115 9.83 1.43 -4.88
C GLY A 115 9.49 0.36 -3.85
N TYR A 116 9.72 0.70 -2.59
CA TYR A 116 9.23 -0.09 -1.46
C TYR A 116 7.89 0.45 -1.00
N THR A 117 6.96 -0.45 -0.68
CA THR A 117 5.79 -0.06 0.10
C THR A 117 6.21 0.38 1.50
N TYR A 118 5.36 1.09 2.19
CA TYR A 118 5.60 1.47 3.59
C TYR A 118 4.76 0.60 4.52
N ALA A 119 5.23 0.40 5.75
CA ALA A 119 4.45 -0.25 6.80
C ALA A 119 3.36 0.72 7.29
N CYS A 120 2.12 0.27 7.32
CA CYS A 120 0.95 1.10 7.67
C CYS A 120 -0.12 0.28 8.42
N LEU A 121 -1.23 0.91 8.78
CA LEU A 121 -2.41 0.25 9.36
C LEU A 121 -3.51 0.10 8.29
N GLY A 122 -3.32 -0.82 7.34
CA GLY A 122 -4.32 -1.11 6.31
C GLY A 122 -3.76 -1.04 4.90
N TYR A 123 -4.28 -0.12 4.11
CA TYR A 123 -3.91 0.03 2.69
C TYR A 123 -2.70 0.91 2.48
N VAL A 124 -1.81 0.47 1.60
CA VAL A 124 -0.71 1.27 1.06
C VAL A 124 -1.25 2.09 -0.12
N HIS A 125 -1.01 3.39 -0.10
CA HIS A 125 -1.39 4.31 -1.17
C HIS A 125 -0.18 4.61 -2.06
N ILE A 126 -0.27 4.22 -3.32
CA ILE A 126 0.78 4.42 -4.31
C ILE A 126 0.30 5.44 -5.35
N LYS A 127 0.80 6.68 -5.26
CA LYS A 127 0.51 7.72 -6.25
C LYS A 127 1.37 7.51 -7.49
N ILE A 128 0.77 7.70 -8.65
CA ILE A 128 1.45 7.63 -9.95
C ILE A 128 1.72 9.05 -10.45
N ASP A 129 2.96 9.52 -10.33
CA ASP A 129 3.33 10.90 -10.69
C ASP A 129 3.07 11.24 -12.16
N LYS A 130 3.26 10.26 -13.04
CA LYS A 130 3.05 10.42 -14.50
C LYS A 130 2.15 9.31 -15.02
N PRO A 131 0.84 9.39 -14.72
CA PRO A 131 -0.11 8.37 -15.09
C PRO A 131 -0.24 8.24 -16.61
N VAL A 132 -0.41 7.00 -17.06
CA VAL A 132 -0.52 6.63 -18.47
C VAL A 132 -1.83 5.88 -18.67
N LYS A 133 -2.54 6.18 -19.75
CA LYS A 133 -3.73 5.41 -20.13
C LYS A 133 -3.35 4.02 -20.60
N ALA A 134 -3.83 3.01 -19.89
CA ALA A 134 -3.60 1.59 -20.19
C ALA A 134 -4.90 0.77 -20.03
N LYS A 135 -4.96 -0.38 -20.68
CA LYS A 135 -6.03 -1.37 -20.46
C LYS A 135 -5.71 -2.35 -19.34
N ASP A 136 -4.47 -2.32 -18.88
CA ASP A 136 -3.96 -3.23 -17.87
C ASP A 136 -2.90 -2.56 -16.99
N ILE A 137 -2.84 -3.00 -15.75
CA ILE A 137 -1.79 -2.65 -14.79
C ILE A 137 -1.18 -3.92 -14.24
N THR A 138 0.14 -4.05 -14.34
CA THR A 138 0.88 -5.16 -13.76
C THR A 138 1.63 -4.72 -12.52
N ILE A 139 1.46 -5.46 -11.44
CA ILE A 139 2.26 -5.34 -10.22
C ILE A 139 3.23 -6.51 -10.18
N ARG A 140 4.51 -6.21 -10.00
CA ARG A 140 5.58 -7.21 -9.92
C ARG A 140 6.43 -6.98 -8.68
N MET A 141 6.75 -8.03 -7.96
CA MET A 141 7.71 -8.00 -6.87
C MET A 141 9.14 -8.03 -7.40
N MET A 142 10.00 -7.14 -6.89
CA MET A 142 11.36 -6.93 -7.40
C MET A 142 12.45 -7.56 -6.51
N GLY A 143 12.07 -8.26 -5.45
CA GLY A 143 13.00 -8.88 -4.51
C GLY A 143 12.31 -9.28 -3.21
N ASP A 144 13.09 -9.53 -2.17
CA ASP A 144 12.56 -9.95 -0.87
C ASP A 144 11.91 -8.77 -0.13
N ALA A 145 10.77 -9.02 0.53
CA ALA A 145 10.17 -8.05 1.42
C ALA A 145 11.10 -7.79 2.61
N LYS A 146 11.20 -6.53 3.03
CA LYS A 146 11.93 -6.12 4.24
C LYS A 146 10.95 -6.07 5.42
N SER A 147 11.36 -6.58 6.58
CA SER A 147 10.62 -6.41 7.83
C SER A 147 11.30 -5.35 8.70
N LYS A 148 10.50 -4.50 9.31
CA LYS A 148 11.00 -3.40 10.16
C LYS A 148 11.40 -3.86 11.56
N THR A 149 10.78 -4.94 12.05
CA THR A 149 10.78 -5.33 13.46
C THR A 149 11.89 -6.31 13.82
N GLN A 150 12.46 -7.04 12.88
CA GLN A 150 13.35 -8.16 13.23
C GLN A 150 14.78 -7.77 13.64
N LEU A 151 15.21 -6.52 13.44
CA LEU A 151 16.57 -6.10 13.74
C LEU A 151 16.71 -5.25 15.00
N SER A 152 15.70 -4.47 15.38
CA SER A 152 15.77 -3.59 16.56
C SER A 152 15.51 -4.36 17.85
N ASP A 153 14.47 -5.17 17.88
CA ASP A 153 14.04 -5.89 19.09
C ASP A 153 15.06 -6.94 19.51
N THR A 154 15.68 -7.62 18.53
CA THR A 154 16.68 -8.66 18.80
C THR A 154 18.00 -8.07 19.34
N LYS A 155 18.37 -6.85 18.91
CA LYS A 155 19.55 -6.17 19.43
C LYS A 155 19.36 -5.63 20.84
N GLU A 156 18.18 -5.14 21.18
CA GLU A 156 17.85 -4.71 22.54
C GLU A 156 17.84 -5.89 23.53
N LEU A 157 17.24 -7.00 23.15
CA LEU A 157 17.19 -8.22 23.96
C LEU A 157 18.58 -8.89 24.16
N ALA A 158 19.47 -8.76 23.17
CA ALA A 158 20.79 -9.40 23.21
C ALA A 158 21.89 -8.53 23.86
N GLY A 159 21.55 -7.37 24.42
CA GLY A 159 22.53 -6.52 25.13
C GLY A 159 23.65 -6.01 24.23
N GLY A 160 23.39 -5.77 22.97
CA GLY A 160 24.31 -5.11 22.04
C GLY A 160 25.49 -5.93 21.54
N LYS A 161 25.63 -7.18 21.90
CA LYS A 161 26.58 -8.09 21.27
C LYS A 161 25.97 -8.66 20.00
N ALA A 162 26.58 -8.38 18.85
CA ALA A 162 26.33 -9.15 17.63
C ALA A 162 26.58 -10.61 17.97
N SER A 163 25.55 -11.32 18.29
CA SER A 163 25.65 -12.64 18.85
C SER A 163 24.91 -13.61 17.94
N THR A 164 25.02 -14.85 18.30
CA THR A 164 24.37 -16.01 17.73
C THR A 164 22.95 -15.81 17.16
N LEU A 165 22.26 -14.74 17.53
CA LEU A 165 20.93 -14.37 17.00
C LEU A 165 21.00 -13.77 15.58
N ASP A 166 22.11 -13.13 15.21
CA ASP A 166 22.37 -12.78 13.80
C ASP A 166 22.55 -14.04 12.93
N PHE A 167 22.90 -15.15 13.57
CA PHE A 167 23.01 -16.48 12.97
C PHE A 167 21.72 -17.30 13.01
N ILE A 168 20.78 -16.99 13.90
CA ILE A 168 19.46 -17.61 13.89
C ILE A 168 18.64 -16.94 12.79
N GLY A 169 19.25 -17.03 11.61
CA GLY A 169 18.61 -16.92 10.32
C GLY A 169 17.59 -15.79 10.23
N ILE A 170 18.03 -14.61 9.82
CA ILE A 170 17.29 -13.97 8.75
C ILE A 170 17.31 -15.01 7.62
N LYS A 171 16.39 -15.97 7.66
CA LYS A 171 16.05 -16.75 6.47
C LYS A 171 15.66 -15.68 5.47
N LYS A 172 16.50 -15.45 4.46
CA LYS A 172 16.14 -14.66 3.29
C LYS A 172 14.75 -15.16 2.91
N GLY A 173 13.73 -14.38 3.25
CA GLY A 173 12.36 -14.78 2.97
C GLY A 173 12.29 -15.00 1.48
N LYS A 174 11.66 -16.09 1.04
CA LYS A 174 11.39 -16.24 -0.39
C LYS A 174 10.63 -14.99 -0.84
N PRO A 175 10.84 -14.47 -2.05
CA PRO A 175 10.14 -13.28 -2.56
C PRO A 175 8.67 -13.63 -2.83
N VAL A 176 7.90 -13.77 -1.77
CA VAL A 176 6.48 -14.12 -1.84
C VAL A 176 5.67 -12.83 -1.80
N LEU A 177 5.03 -12.50 -2.92
CA LEU A 177 4.03 -11.45 -3.00
C LEU A 177 2.69 -11.98 -2.53
N ARG A 178 2.02 -11.26 -1.61
CA ARG A 178 0.73 -11.64 -1.04
C ARG A 178 -0.17 -10.41 -1.04
N ILE A 179 -1.19 -10.43 -1.89
CA ILE A 179 -2.14 -9.33 -2.04
C ILE A 179 -3.48 -9.78 -1.48
N VAL A 180 -4.00 -9.01 -0.53
CA VAL A 180 -5.32 -9.22 0.08
C VAL A 180 -6.37 -8.49 -0.74
N GLU A 181 -6.19 -7.18 -0.97
CA GLU A 181 -7.16 -6.35 -1.68
C GLU A 181 -6.45 -5.24 -2.45
N ILE A 182 -7.01 -4.82 -3.59
CA ILE A 182 -6.47 -3.75 -4.43
C ILE A 182 -7.57 -2.97 -5.13
N ASP A 183 -7.40 -1.64 -5.17
CA ASP A 183 -8.21 -0.72 -5.95
C ASP A 183 -7.34 0.17 -6.83
N PHE A 184 -7.89 0.55 -7.97
CA PHE A 184 -7.32 1.54 -8.89
C PHE A 184 -8.18 2.78 -8.91
N LEU A 185 -7.56 3.94 -8.70
CA LEU A 185 -8.25 5.20 -8.55
C LEU A 185 -7.82 6.19 -9.63
N LYS A 186 -8.78 6.98 -10.12
CA LYS A 186 -8.54 8.10 -11.02
C LYS A 186 -9.13 9.37 -10.44
N ASN A 187 -8.47 10.50 -10.68
CA ASN A 187 -9.02 11.82 -10.36
C ASN A 187 -10.14 12.16 -11.34
N LYS A 188 -11.23 12.75 -10.82
CA LYS A 188 -12.31 13.29 -11.65
C LYS A 188 -11.88 14.52 -12.42
#